data_a778d2245890fb624b7584e425d63ee0
#
_entry.id   a778d2245890fb624b7584e425d63ee0
#
_cell.length_a   1.000
_cell.length_b   1.000
_cell.length_c   1.000
_cell.angle_alpha   90.00
_cell.angle_beta   90.00
_cell.angle_gamma   90.00
#
_symmetry.space_group_name_H-M   'P 1'
#
loop_
_entity.id
_entity.type
_entity.pdbx_description
1 polymer ?
#
loop_
_entity_poly.entity_id
_entity_poly.type
_entity_poly.pdbx_seq_one_letter_code
_entity_poly.pdbx_strand_id
1 'polypeptide(L)'
;MLRENTFDLFFNMMSKLQRKLERGLVIVETGTIRGDIRSCDGNSTVKFADYVKHHDGAFYSVDNNPEAIEYSKGVLGDRENVHVVEGVSTEFLESFPDKIDVLYLDSANDEHIGLAEYEAAKPKLHEHTIILVDDCLQGSPAQRKGLLSLPKMVEDGYTKVLHEYQCVLAKEEVTK
;
A
#
# COMPACT_ATOMS: atom_id res chain seq x y z
N MET A 1 -4.26 15.38 10.62
CA MET A 1 -4.55 14.68 11.91
C MET A 1 -5.01 13.24 11.69
N LEU A 2 -6.01 12.95 10.84
CA LEU A 2 -6.51 11.57 10.62
C LEU A 2 -5.49 10.63 9.93
N ARG A 3 -4.79 11.09 8.89
CA ARG A 3 -3.78 10.27 8.16
C ARG A 3 -2.58 9.88 9.02
N GLU A 4 -2.07 10.76 9.88
CA GLU A 4 -0.93 10.46 10.75
C GLU A 4 -1.22 9.31 11.72
N ASN A 5 -2.39 9.33 12.36
CA ASN A 5 -2.81 8.26 13.28
C ASN A 5 -2.95 6.90 12.56
N THR A 6 -3.41 6.91 11.30
CA THR A 6 -3.52 5.69 10.50
C THR A 6 -2.15 5.11 10.19
N PHE A 7 -1.19 5.95 9.78
CA PHE A 7 0.16 5.49 9.50
C PHE A 7 0.87 4.99 10.77
N ASP A 8 0.70 5.63 11.91
CA ASP A 8 1.27 5.16 13.18
C ASP A 8 0.78 3.76 13.55
N LEU A 9 -0.54 3.52 13.45
CA LEU A 9 -1.11 2.20 13.65
C LEU A 9 -0.54 1.21 12.63
N PHE A 10 -0.50 1.59 11.36
CA PHE A 10 -0.06 0.74 10.27
C PHE A 10 1.41 0.32 10.41
N PHE A 11 2.31 1.25 10.70
CA PHE A 11 3.72 0.94 10.95
C PHE A 11 3.94 0.10 12.21
N ASN A 12 3.14 0.28 13.24
CA ASN A 12 3.14 -0.60 14.41
C ASN A 12 2.74 -2.04 14.03
N MET A 13 1.73 -2.21 13.17
CA MET A 13 1.32 -3.52 12.66
C MET A 13 2.41 -4.14 11.78
N MET A 14 3.04 -3.37 10.88
CA MET A 14 4.18 -3.81 10.07
C MET A 14 5.33 -4.31 10.94
N SER A 15 5.68 -3.57 11.98
CA SER A 15 6.75 -3.95 12.91
C SER A 15 6.42 -5.24 13.69
N LYS A 16 5.17 -5.47 14.04
CA LYS A 16 4.71 -6.75 14.64
C LYS A 16 4.81 -7.87 13.62
N LEU A 17 4.35 -7.64 12.39
CA LEU A 17 4.41 -8.60 11.30
C LEU A 17 5.85 -9.02 10.99
N GLN A 18 6.78 -8.08 10.90
CA GLN A 18 8.18 -8.34 10.66
C GLN A 18 8.79 -9.24 11.74
N ARG A 19 8.50 -8.95 13.02
CA ARG A 19 8.94 -9.82 14.13
C ARG A 19 8.34 -11.23 14.04
N LYS A 20 7.08 -11.34 13.63
CA LYS A 20 6.40 -12.64 13.46
C LYS A 20 7.01 -13.46 12.33
N LEU A 21 7.38 -12.81 11.22
CA LEU A 21 7.94 -13.47 10.04
C LEU A 21 9.46 -13.69 10.14
N GLU A 22 10.13 -13.05 11.11
CA GLU A 22 11.58 -13.11 11.33
C GLU A 22 12.41 -12.78 10.07
N ARG A 23 11.88 -11.90 9.20
CA ARG A 23 12.53 -11.44 7.97
C ARG A 23 12.04 -10.04 7.58
N GLY A 24 12.74 -9.40 6.64
CA GLY A 24 12.28 -8.16 6.04
C GLY A 24 10.95 -8.34 5.29
N LEU A 25 10.18 -7.27 5.23
CA LEU A 25 8.86 -7.27 4.59
C LEU A 25 8.96 -6.94 3.09
N VAL A 26 8.11 -7.57 2.29
CA VAL A 26 7.85 -7.21 0.89
C VAL A 26 6.65 -6.26 0.88
N ILE A 27 6.89 -5.01 0.51
CA ILE A 27 5.91 -3.92 0.51
C ILE A 27 5.64 -3.52 -0.93
N VAL A 28 4.37 -3.46 -1.32
CA VAL A 28 3.94 -2.98 -2.64
C VAL A 28 2.96 -1.82 -2.46
N GLU A 29 3.23 -0.71 -3.14
CA GLU A 29 2.39 0.48 -3.24
C GLU A 29 1.96 0.67 -4.69
N THR A 30 0.66 0.88 -4.93
CA THR A 30 0.15 1.35 -6.22
C THR A 30 -0.06 2.86 -6.17
N GLY A 31 0.46 3.58 -7.16
CA GLY A 31 0.71 5.02 -7.10
C GLY A 31 2.10 5.31 -6.51
N THR A 32 2.61 6.50 -6.75
CA THR A 32 3.89 6.97 -6.21
C THR A 32 3.85 8.46 -5.89
N ILE A 33 4.87 8.95 -5.19
CA ILE A 33 5.00 10.40 -4.92
C ILE A 33 5.13 11.19 -6.23
N ARG A 34 4.33 12.26 -6.37
CA ARG A 34 4.21 13.08 -7.59
C ARG A 34 4.67 14.51 -7.45
N GLY A 35 5.00 14.97 -6.26
CA GLY A 35 5.33 16.36 -6.01
C GLY A 35 5.85 16.62 -4.61
N ASP A 36 6.02 17.90 -4.24
CA ASP A 36 6.58 18.30 -2.95
C ASP A 36 5.77 17.68 -1.79
N ILE A 37 6.46 16.93 -0.94
CA ILE A 37 5.95 16.30 0.29
C ILE A 37 5.13 17.27 1.15
N ARG A 38 5.47 18.56 1.11
CA ARG A 38 4.77 19.61 1.88
C ARG A 38 3.41 19.99 1.30
N SER A 39 3.15 19.63 0.06
CA SER A 39 1.91 20.04 -0.62
C SER A 39 0.80 19.02 -0.51
N CYS A 40 1.08 17.74 -0.18
CA CYS A 40 0.00 16.80 0.06
C CYS A 40 0.27 15.32 0.02
N ASP A 41 0.56 14.80 -1.14
CA ASP A 41 0.34 13.39 -1.44
C ASP A 41 1.69 12.71 -1.68
N GLY A 42 1.81 11.44 -1.36
CA GLY A 42 3.00 10.65 -1.64
C GLY A 42 3.99 10.53 -0.47
N ASN A 43 3.60 10.99 0.70
CA ASN A 43 4.43 10.80 1.89
C ASN A 43 4.58 9.31 2.27
N SER A 44 3.65 8.46 1.83
CA SER A 44 3.70 7.00 1.95
C SER A 44 4.92 6.42 1.26
N THR A 45 5.18 6.78 0.02
CA THR A 45 6.33 6.32 -0.77
C THR A 45 7.65 6.53 -0.03
N VAL A 46 7.86 7.73 0.52
CA VAL A 46 9.09 8.05 1.29
C VAL A 46 9.12 7.25 2.60
N LYS A 47 7.99 7.15 3.31
CA LYS A 47 7.91 6.41 4.58
C LYS A 47 8.19 4.92 4.39
N PHE A 48 7.67 4.29 3.34
CA PHE A 48 7.95 2.88 3.05
C PHE A 48 9.41 2.65 2.63
N ALA A 49 9.95 3.56 1.81
CA ALA A 49 11.36 3.50 1.43
C ALA A 49 12.29 3.66 2.64
N ASP A 50 11.95 4.53 3.58
CA ASP A 50 12.70 4.68 4.83
C ASP A 50 12.50 3.48 5.77
N TYR A 51 11.30 2.88 5.79
CA TYR A 51 11.06 1.67 6.58
C TYR A 51 11.98 0.53 6.14
N VAL A 52 12.00 0.18 4.84
CA VAL A 52 12.84 -0.93 4.36
C VAL A 52 14.34 -0.65 4.49
N LYS A 53 14.76 0.61 4.47
CA LYS A 53 16.13 1.00 4.73
C LYS A 53 16.62 0.59 6.13
N HIS A 54 15.72 0.58 7.11
CA HIS A 54 16.06 0.32 8.52
C HIS A 54 15.66 -1.10 8.98
N HIS A 55 14.94 -1.86 8.15
CA HIS A 55 14.29 -3.10 8.56
C HIS A 55 14.49 -4.29 7.61
N ASP A 56 15.52 -4.24 6.74
CA ASP A 56 15.79 -5.31 5.77
C ASP A 56 14.52 -5.79 5.05
N GLY A 57 14.14 -5.19 3.99
CA GLY A 57 12.94 -5.56 3.22
C GLY A 57 13.08 -5.12 1.79
N ALA A 58 12.02 -5.25 1.03
CA ALA A 58 11.93 -4.70 -0.32
C ALA A 58 10.67 -3.87 -0.48
N PHE A 59 10.79 -2.71 -1.11
CA PHE A 59 9.69 -1.81 -1.40
C PHE A 59 9.55 -1.60 -2.90
N TYR A 60 8.36 -1.80 -3.41
CA TYR A 60 8.00 -1.58 -4.80
C TYR A 60 6.89 -0.52 -4.86
N SER A 61 7.13 0.57 -5.59
CA SER A 61 6.14 1.61 -5.87
C SER A 61 5.91 1.64 -7.37
N VAL A 62 4.67 1.45 -7.82
CA VAL A 62 4.32 1.36 -9.23
C VAL A 62 3.36 2.48 -9.63
N ASP A 63 3.68 3.17 -10.71
CA ASP A 63 2.83 4.22 -11.30
C ASP A 63 2.96 4.21 -12.82
N ASN A 64 1.91 4.56 -13.53
CA ASN A 64 1.93 4.66 -15.00
C ASN A 64 2.23 6.08 -15.52
N ASN A 65 2.47 7.04 -14.62
CA ASN A 65 2.83 8.41 -14.98
C ASN A 65 4.36 8.56 -14.99
N PRO A 66 4.99 8.76 -16.17
CA PRO A 66 6.45 8.90 -16.27
C PRO A 66 7.02 10.07 -15.45
N GLU A 67 6.29 11.18 -15.33
CA GLU A 67 6.73 12.35 -14.56
C GLU A 67 6.76 12.03 -13.05
N ALA A 68 5.76 11.28 -12.56
CA ALA A 68 5.73 10.81 -11.18
C ALA A 68 6.88 9.82 -10.89
N ILE A 69 7.17 8.94 -11.83
CA ILE A 69 8.29 7.99 -11.75
C ILE A 69 9.63 8.72 -11.68
N GLU A 70 9.86 9.69 -12.56
CA GLU A 70 11.09 10.48 -12.55
C GLU A 70 11.25 11.26 -11.24
N TYR A 71 10.16 11.90 -10.78
CA TYR A 71 10.16 12.63 -9.51
C TYR A 71 10.46 11.69 -8.33
N SER A 72 9.78 10.56 -8.26
CA SER A 72 9.97 9.56 -7.21
C SER A 72 11.41 9.04 -7.14
N LYS A 73 12.00 8.68 -8.30
CA LYS A 73 13.40 8.27 -8.39
C LYS A 73 14.37 9.37 -7.91
N GLY A 74 14.07 10.62 -8.24
CA GLY A 74 14.86 11.77 -7.78
C GLY A 74 14.80 11.96 -6.25
N VAL A 75 13.63 11.75 -5.64
CA VAL A 75 13.44 11.90 -4.19
C VAL A 75 14.06 10.72 -3.41
N LEU A 76 13.88 9.51 -3.91
CA LEU A 76 14.33 8.29 -3.20
C LEU A 76 15.82 7.99 -3.40
N GLY A 77 16.39 8.41 -4.52
CA GLY A 77 17.76 8.09 -4.89
C GLY A 77 17.98 6.59 -5.13
N ASP A 78 19.23 6.21 -5.31
CA ASP A 78 19.60 4.81 -5.51
C ASP A 78 19.65 4.06 -4.17
N ARG A 79 18.64 3.23 -3.94
CA ARG A 79 18.54 2.34 -2.77
C ARG A 79 18.31 0.92 -3.27
N GLU A 80 19.17 0.00 -2.89
CA GLU A 80 19.19 -1.38 -3.40
C GLU A 80 17.84 -2.12 -3.24
N ASN A 81 17.12 -1.82 -2.18
CA ASN A 81 15.86 -2.48 -1.83
C ASN A 81 14.60 -1.63 -2.10
N VAL A 82 14.73 -0.56 -2.88
CA VAL A 82 13.62 0.33 -3.27
C VAL A 82 13.50 0.35 -4.79
N HIS A 83 12.35 -0.08 -5.29
CA HIS A 83 12.09 -0.25 -6.71
C HIS A 83 10.93 0.65 -7.16
N VAL A 84 11.24 1.69 -7.92
CA VAL A 84 10.23 2.56 -8.55
C VAL A 84 9.99 2.06 -9.97
N VAL A 85 8.79 1.54 -10.23
CA VAL A 85 8.43 0.81 -11.45
C VAL A 85 7.44 1.63 -12.27
N GLU A 86 7.78 1.91 -13.53
CA GLU A 86 6.83 2.47 -14.49
C GLU A 86 5.97 1.35 -15.09
N GLY A 87 4.66 1.43 -14.92
CA GLY A 87 3.75 0.43 -15.45
C GLY A 87 2.32 0.55 -14.93
N VAL A 88 1.45 -0.25 -15.51
CA VAL A 88 0.06 -0.38 -15.06
C VAL A 88 0.05 -1.25 -13.79
N SER A 89 -0.54 -0.72 -12.73
CA SER A 89 -0.53 -1.36 -11.39
C SER A 89 -1.11 -2.78 -11.39
N THR A 90 -2.20 -3.02 -12.12
CA THR A 90 -2.82 -4.36 -12.21
C THR A 90 -1.90 -5.37 -12.91
N GLU A 91 -1.26 -5.00 -14.02
CA GLU A 91 -0.32 -5.87 -14.74
C GLU A 91 0.92 -6.18 -13.88
N PHE A 92 1.42 -5.17 -13.17
CA PHE A 92 2.51 -5.35 -12.22
C PHE A 92 2.13 -6.35 -11.11
N LEU A 93 0.97 -6.17 -10.48
CA LEU A 93 0.50 -7.04 -9.40
C LEU A 93 0.26 -8.48 -9.87
N GLU A 94 -0.33 -8.66 -11.07
CA GLU A 94 -0.53 -10.00 -11.67
C GLU A 94 0.80 -10.73 -11.89
N SER A 95 1.81 -10.02 -12.40
CA SER A 95 3.13 -10.58 -12.71
C SER A 95 4.11 -10.59 -11.54
N PHE A 96 3.75 -9.99 -10.41
CA PHE A 96 4.65 -9.90 -9.26
C PHE A 96 5.08 -11.30 -8.78
N PRO A 97 6.40 -11.55 -8.63
CA PRO A 97 6.89 -12.92 -8.44
C PRO A 97 6.70 -13.46 -7.02
N ASP A 98 6.69 -12.57 -6.03
CA ASP A 98 6.78 -12.92 -4.62
C ASP A 98 5.43 -12.82 -3.89
N LYS A 99 5.40 -13.25 -2.63
CA LYS A 99 4.30 -12.95 -1.71
C LYS A 99 4.43 -11.53 -1.19
N ILE A 100 3.29 -10.85 -1.05
CA ILE A 100 3.19 -9.48 -0.56
C ILE A 100 2.82 -9.50 0.91
N ASP A 101 3.66 -8.91 1.76
CA ASP A 101 3.40 -8.78 3.19
C ASP A 101 2.56 -7.53 3.50
N VAL A 102 2.80 -6.46 2.74
CA VAL A 102 2.11 -5.17 2.89
C VAL A 102 1.69 -4.68 1.50
N LEU A 103 0.39 -4.45 1.34
CA LEU A 103 -0.19 -3.88 0.12
C LEU A 103 -0.80 -2.52 0.43
N TYR A 104 -0.35 -1.46 -0.24
CA TYR A 104 -0.96 -0.15 -0.16
C TYR A 104 -1.56 0.25 -1.52
N LEU A 105 -2.88 0.42 -1.54
CA LEU A 105 -3.63 0.82 -2.72
C LEU A 105 -3.84 2.33 -2.70
N ASP A 106 -3.05 3.05 -3.48
CA ASP A 106 -3.08 4.52 -3.57
C ASP A 106 -2.90 5.06 -5.01
N SER A 107 -3.32 4.32 -6.01
CA SER A 107 -3.36 4.75 -7.41
C SER A 107 -4.51 5.73 -7.70
N ALA A 108 -5.29 5.52 -8.74
CA ALA A 108 -6.45 6.33 -9.07
C ALA A 108 -7.58 6.23 -8.02
N ASN A 109 -8.27 7.34 -7.78
CA ASN A 109 -9.43 7.38 -6.89
C ASN A 109 -10.70 6.90 -7.63
N ASP A 110 -10.68 5.64 -8.03
CA ASP A 110 -11.74 4.96 -8.79
C ASP A 110 -12.02 3.59 -8.18
N GLU A 111 -13.31 3.27 -7.97
CA GLU A 111 -13.72 2.03 -7.31
C GLU A 111 -13.43 0.77 -8.13
N HIS A 112 -13.48 0.86 -9.46
CA HIS A 112 -13.20 -0.28 -10.33
C HIS A 112 -11.71 -0.56 -10.41
N ILE A 113 -10.88 0.48 -10.42
CA ILE A 113 -9.42 0.35 -10.37
C ILE A 113 -9.01 -0.23 -9.03
N GLY A 114 -9.52 0.30 -7.91
CA GLY A 114 -9.22 -0.24 -6.58
C GLY A 114 -9.63 -1.70 -6.41
N LEU A 115 -10.76 -2.13 -7.00
CA LEU A 115 -11.16 -3.54 -7.02
C LEU A 115 -10.23 -4.38 -7.92
N ALA A 116 -9.92 -3.90 -9.12
CA ALA A 116 -9.05 -4.62 -10.06
C ALA A 116 -7.65 -4.83 -9.49
N GLU A 117 -7.08 -3.82 -8.84
CA GLU A 117 -5.78 -3.94 -8.16
C GLU A 117 -5.82 -4.98 -7.03
N TYR A 118 -6.88 -4.97 -6.21
CA TYR A 118 -7.02 -5.99 -5.18
C TYR A 118 -7.12 -7.40 -5.76
N GLU A 119 -7.95 -7.62 -6.79
CA GLU A 119 -8.09 -8.93 -7.42
C GLU A 119 -6.79 -9.40 -8.09
N ALA A 120 -6.04 -8.49 -8.72
CA ALA A 120 -4.72 -8.76 -9.29
C ALA A 120 -3.69 -9.18 -8.21
N ALA A 121 -3.71 -8.48 -7.06
CA ALA A 121 -2.82 -8.78 -5.94
C ALA A 121 -3.19 -10.07 -5.21
N LYS A 122 -4.47 -10.45 -5.17
CA LYS A 122 -5.02 -11.51 -4.32
C LYS A 122 -4.26 -12.84 -4.37
N PRO A 123 -3.78 -13.36 -5.52
CA PRO A 123 -2.97 -14.58 -5.55
C PRO A 123 -1.61 -14.46 -4.86
N LYS A 124 -1.14 -13.24 -4.65
CA LYS A 124 0.15 -12.93 -4.00
C LYS A 124 0.02 -12.68 -2.50
N LEU A 125 -1.20 -12.47 -2.01
CA LEU A 125 -1.46 -12.25 -0.59
C LEU A 125 -1.41 -13.57 0.19
N HIS A 126 -1.14 -13.46 1.49
CA HIS A 126 -1.14 -14.59 2.42
C HIS A 126 -1.92 -14.23 3.72
N GLU A 127 -2.05 -15.17 4.64
CA GLU A 127 -2.84 -14.99 5.86
C GLU A 127 -2.37 -13.84 6.76
N HIS A 128 -1.12 -13.42 6.63
CA HIS A 128 -0.54 -12.35 7.43
C HIS A 128 -0.45 -11.01 6.68
N THR A 129 -0.85 -10.95 5.41
CA THR A 129 -0.79 -9.69 4.65
C THR A 129 -1.63 -8.61 5.31
N ILE A 130 -1.04 -7.41 5.45
CA ILE A 130 -1.72 -6.20 5.89
C ILE A 130 -2.01 -5.35 4.65
N ILE A 131 -3.26 -4.87 4.53
CA ILE A 131 -3.69 -4.02 3.42
C ILE A 131 -4.03 -2.64 3.95
N LEU A 132 -3.57 -1.60 3.26
CA LEU A 132 -3.98 -0.22 3.46
C LEU A 132 -4.62 0.28 2.16
N VAL A 133 -5.82 0.85 2.25
CA VAL A 133 -6.51 1.48 1.12
C VAL A 133 -6.66 2.97 1.42
N ASP A 134 -6.19 3.82 0.52
CA ASP A 134 -6.37 5.28 0.62
C ASP A 134 -7.72 5.73 0.05
N ASP A 135 -8.08 6.98 0.26
CA ASP A 135 -9.26 7.63 -0.29
C ASP A 135 -10.56 6.80 -0.14
N CYS A 136 -10.83 6.35 1.08
CA CYS A 136 -12.00 5.50 1.36
C CYS A 136 -12.91 6.04 2.48
N LEU A 137 -12.93 7.38 2.70
CA LEU A 137 -13.81 8.02 3.67
C LEU A 137 -15.28 7.77 3.34
N GLN A 138 -15.99 7.15 4.27
CA GLN A 138 -17.40 6.80 4.11
C GLN A 138 -18.27 8.04 3.86
N GLY A 139 -19.15 7.96 2.84
CA GLY A 139 -20.06 9.04 2.49
C GLY A 139 -19.44 10.18 1.68
N SER A 140 -18.16 10.13 1.34
CA SER A 140 -17.54 11.11 0.46
C SER A 140 -17.69 10.69 -1.01
N PRO A 141 -18.36 11.49 -1.87
CA PRO A 141 -18.44 11.18 -3.29
C PRO A 141 -17.11 11.30 -4.02
N ALA A 142 -16.13 11.97 -3.40
CA ALA A 142 -14.80 12.17 -3.96
C ALA A 142 -13.80 11.07 -3.56
N GLN A 143 -14.20 10.13 -2.70
CA GLN A 143 -13.29 9.11 -2.17
C GLN A 143 -13.90 7.72 -2.39
N ARG A 144 -13.64 7.16 -3.56
CA ARG A 144 -14.35 5.99 -4.08
C ARG A 144 -13.51 4.72 -4.13
N LYS A 145 -12.20 4.80 -3.94
CA LYS A 145 -11.26 3.68 -4.11
C LYS A 145 -11.68 2.43 -3.33
N GLY A 146 -12.13 2.61 -2.09
CA GLY A 146 -12.60 1.52 -1.24
C GLY A 146 -14.03 1.04 -1.48
N LEU A 147 -14.80 1.66 -2.38
CA LEU A 147 -16.24 1.39 -2.48
C LEU A 147 -16.58 -0.06 -2.87
N LEU A 148 -15.85 -0.62 -3.83
CA LEU A 148 -16.01 -2.01 -4.27
C LEU A 148 -14.98 -2.94 -3.64
N SER A 149 -13.74 -2.48 -3.44
CA SER A 149 -12.65 -3.31 -2.94
C SER A 149 -12.82 -3.70 -1.46
N LEU A 150 -13.25 -2.77 -0.59
CA LEU A 150 -13.40 -3.08 0.85
C LEU A 150 -14.45 -4.15 1.16
N PRO A 151 -15.68 -4.14 0.56
CA PRO A 151 -16.62 -5.24 0.72
C PRO A 151 -16.02 -6.57 0.27
N LYS A 152 -15.32 -6.58 -0.86
CA LYS A 152 -14.70 -7.78 -1.41
C LYS A 152 -13.60 -8.34 -0.50
N MET A 153 -12.75 -7.46 0.06
CA MET A 153 -11.74 -7.86 1.04
C MET A 153 -12.37 -8.49 2.29
N VAL A 154 -13.48 -7.93 2.77
CA VAL A 154 -14.22 -8.49 3.93
C VAL A 154 -14.81 -9.86 3.60
N GLU A 155 -15.38 -10.07 2.41
CA GLU A 155 -15.83 -11.38 1.94
C GLU A 155 -14.69 -12.41 1.90
N ASP A 156 -13.48 -11.96 1.58
CA ASP A 156 -12.27 -12.79 1.52
C ASP A 156 -11.61 -13.01 2.91
N GLY A 157 -12.28 -12.57 3.98
CA GLY A 157 -11.89 -12.84 5.38
C GLY A 157 -11.00 -11.79 6.02
N TYR A 158 -10.85 -10.61 5.42
CA TYR A 158 -10.17 -9.48 6.06
C TYR A 158 -11.10 -8.75 7.02
N THR A 159 -10.55 -8.29 8.14
CA THR A 159 -11.25 -7.43 9.11
C THR A 159 -10.72 -6.01 8.98
N LYS A 160 -11.62 -5.03 8.99
CA LYS A 160 -11.25 -3.61 9.06
C LYS A 160 -10.76 -3.28 10.48
N VAL A 161 -9.46 -3.09 10.63
CA VAL A 161 -8.83 -2.71 11.90
C VAL A 161 -9.07 -1.22 12.21
N LEU A 162 -9.03 -0.41 11.15
CA LEU A 162 -9.35 1.01 11.18
C LEU A 162 -10.03 1.39 9.87
N HIS A 163 -11.05 2.24 9.93
CA HIS A 163 -11.68 2.80 8.74
C HIS A 163 -12.07 4.26 8.98
N GLU A 164 -11.21 5.14 8.51
CA GLU A 164 -11.40 6.60 8.52
C GLU A 164 -11.24 7.13 7.07
N TYR A 165 -10.33 8.08 6.85
CA TYR A 165 -9.93 8.53 5.52
C TYR A 165 -9.27 7.39 4.74
N GLN A 166 -8.48 6.60 5.44
CA GLN A 166 -7.85 5.37 4.98
C GLN A 166 -8.45 4.17 5.71
N CYS A 167 -8.37 2.99 5.11
CA CYS A 167 -8.81 1.76 5.73
C CYS A 167 -7.65 0.77 5.86
N VAL A 168 -7.38 0.34 7.09
CA VAL A 168 -6.42 -0.72 7.40
C VAL A 168 -7.18 -2.03 7.54
N LEU A 169 -6.74 -3.06 6.81
CA LEU A 169 -7.33 -4.39 6.87
C LEU A 169 -6.27 -5.45 7.16
N ALA A 170 -6.64 -6.44 7.96
CA ALA A 170 -5.82 -7.61 8.23
C ALA A 170 -6.71 -8.81 8.54
N LYS A 171 -6.18 -10.03 8.42
CA LYS A 171 -6.85 -11.22 8.96
C LYS A 171 -6.61 -11.33 10.46
N GLU A 172 -7.47 -12.06 11.20
CA GLU A 172 -7.46 -12.08 12.68
C GLU A 172 -6.12 -12.45 13.31
N GLU A 173 -5.28 -13.21 12.62
CA GLU A 173 -3.98 -13.66 13.15
C GLU A 173 -2.92 -12.56 13.29
N VAL A 174 -3.14 -11.40 12.67
CA VAL A 174 -2.22 -10.25 12.71
C VAL A 174 -2.62 -9.25 13.79
N THR A 175 -3.88 -9.29 14.24
CA THR A 175 -4.45 -8.32 15.20
C THR A 175 -4.26 -8.73 16.66
N LYS A 176 -3.85 -9.96 16.91
CA LYS A 176 -3.54 -10.49 18.25
C LYS A 176 -2.04 -10.38 18.55
#